data_5c036951a4f2a88a2df0f377e61589ad
#
_entry.id   5c036951a4f2a88a2df0f377e61589ad
#
_cell.length_a   1.000
_cell.length_b   1.000
_cell.length_c   1.000
_cell.angle_alpha   90.00
_cell.angle_beta   90.00
_cell.angle_gamma   90.00
#
_symmetry.space_group_name_H-M   'P 1'
#
loop_
_entity.id
_entity.type
_entity.pdbx_description
1 polymer ?
#
loop_
_entity_poly.entity_id
_entity_poly.type
_entity_poly.pdbx_seq_one_letter_code
_entity_poly.pdbx_strand_id
1 'polypeptide(L)'
;MPRERPSACRSRLRSRSAVTQPNGRDDAARAEAQPAGGTPAGQAVAIDSFVAELAAFREAAAESLGRVADGAGLEQARIEFLGARSGRLKAIQKLLSGLVASDRPAGGRHFNEAKAAVTALFADVQQRLAGGGAAGPAVDAIDVTLPGDPVRLGHVHPITQTIRRVQEIMARLGFESVDGPEVEDQWHNFEALAIPAEHPARDPLDNFYLAVARGADPLLLRSQTSTVQIRVMENRRPPLRIVSLGRVYRPDTADATHYPMFHQVEGLLIEPGTTMAHLKSVLRQLASSFLGGDVHVRFRPSFFPFTEPSVEFDMEWGGRWIEMGGAGMVDPAVLTAVGYDPDEVSGFAFGLGVERIAARRYGVADIRDFYRNDVRFLRQF
;
A
#
# COMPACT_ATOMS: atom_id res chain seq x y z
N MET A 1 -57.55 0.82 -3.40
CA MET A 1 -57.00 2.17 -3.13
C MET A 1 -55.48 2.08 -3.16
N PRO A 2 -54.84 2.73 -4.12
CA PRO A 2 -53.40 2.67 -4.27
C PRO A 2 -52.72 3.78 -3.46
N ARG A 3 -51.56 3.51 -2.86
CA ARG A 3 -50.67 4.53 -2.28
C ARG A 3 -49.29 4.44 -2.91
N GLU A 4 -49.02 5.43 -3.61
CA GLU A 4 -47.92 6.23 -4.08
C GLU A 4 -46.51 5.75 -3.75
N ARG A 5 -45.69 5.70 -4.83
CA ARG A 5 -44.22 5.62 -4.81
C ARG A 5 -43.63 7.02 -4.65
N PRO A 6 -42.56 7.21 -3.92
CA PRO A 6 -41.77 8.41 -4.05
C PRO A 6 -40.64 8.23 -5.08
N SER A 7 -40.43 9.32 -5.77
CA SER A 7 -39.61 9.60 -6.94
C SER A 7 -38.10 9.44 -6.74
N ALA A 8 -37.50 9.09 -7.88
CA ALA A 8 -36.06 9.03 -8.11
C ALA A 8 -35.37 10.39 -7.96
N CYS A 9 -34.32 10.43 -7.17
CA CYS A 9 -33.35 11.51 -7.12
C CYS A 9 -32.25 11.24 -8.16
N ARG A 10 -32.29 12.00 -9.26
CA ARG A 10 -31.24 12.04 -10.29
C ARG A 10 -30.14 12.99 -9.83
N SER A 11 -28.97 12.48 -9.49
CA SER A 11 -27.76 13.28 -9.36
C SER A 11 -27.13 13.52 -10.73
N ARG A 12 -27.07 14.80 -11.10
CA ARG A 12 -26.44 15.31 -12.34
C ARG A 12 -24.91 15.25 -12.22
N LEU A 13 -24.29 14.51 -13.07
CA LEU A 13 -22.88 14.65 -13.43
C LEU A 13 -22.69 15.99 -14.14
N ARG A 14 -21.88 16.87 -13.60
CA ARG A 14 -21.41 18.10 -14.26
C ARG A 14 -20.18 17.77 -15.08
N SER A 15 -20.33 17.98 -16.37
CA SER A 15 -19.30 17.98 -17.40
C SER A 15 -18.23 19.04 -17.16
N ARG A 16 -16.98 18.68 -17.41
CA ARG A 16 -15.82 19.60 -17.50
C ARG A 16 -15.97 20.50 -18.70
N SER A 17 -15.97 21.81 -18.48
CA SER A 17 -15.85 22.84 -19.50
C SER A 17 -14.39 22.99 -19.92
N ALA A 18 -14.16 22.90 -21.23
CA ALA A 18 -12.92 23.26 -21.89
C ALA A 18 -12.81 24.82 -21.89
N VAL A 19 -11.64 25.30 -21.49
CA VAL A 19 -11.28 26.72 -21.59
C VAL A 19 -10.73 26.96 -22.99
N THR A 20 -11.48 27.67 -23.80
CA THR A 20 -11.10 28.18 -25.10
C THR A 20 -10.35 29.51 -24.89
N GLN A 21 -9.19 29.65 -25.48
CA GLN A 21 -8.47 30.94 -25.60
C GLN A 21 -9.18 31.84 -26.60
N PRO A 22 -9.26 33.14 -26.35
CA PRO A 22 -9.63 34.10 -27.39
C PRO A 22 -8.40 34.64 -28.13
N ASN A 23 -8.40 34.48 -29.46
CA ASN A 23 -7.62 35.28 -30.37
C ASN A 23 -8.15 36.71 -30.36
N GLY A 24 -7.34 37.64 -29.90
CA GLY A 24 -7.53 39.04 -30.08
C GLY A 24 -6.47 39.57 -31.06
N ARG A 25 -6.87 39.83 -32.30
CA ARG A 25 -6.18 40.74 -33.17
C ARG A 25 -6.63 42.14 -32.77
N ASP A 26 -5.66 43.00 -32.50
CA ASP A 26 -5.86 44.44 -32.60
C ASP A 26 -4.70 45.04 -33.35
N ASP A 27 -5.06 45.62 -34.51
CA ASP A 27 -4.31 46.58 -35.27
C ASP A 27 -4.07 47.84 -34.43
N ALA A 28 -2.88 48.38 -34.42
CA ALA A 28 -2.69 49.82 -34.51
C ALA A 28 -1.23 50.22 -34.54
N ALA A 29 -0.99 51.13 -35.46
CA ALA A 29 0.04 52.19 -35.49
C ALA A 29 1.43 51.78 -35.99
N ARG A 30 1.54 51.88 -37.31
CA ARG A 30 2.73 52.33 -38.01
C ARG A 30 3.18 53.71 -37.42
N ALA A 31 4.37 53.70 -36.81
CA ALA A 31 5.17 54.89 -36.68
C ALA A 31 6.34 54.76 -37.64
N GLU A 32 6.33 55.58 -38.65
CA GLU A 32 7.42 55.74 -39.61
C GLU A 32 8.67 56.23 -38.87
N ALA A 33 9.71 55.43 -38.81
CA ALA A 33 11.05 55.93 -38.50
C ALA A 33 11.81 56.14 -39.78
N GLN A 34 12.11 57.39 -40.07
CA GLN A 34 12.97 57.87 -41.15
C GLN A 34 14.33 57.12 -41.07
N PRO A 35 14.93 56.83 -42.21
CA PRO A 35 16.28 56.28 -42.27
C PRO A 35 17.30 57.37 -41.97
N ALA A 36 18.03 57.20 -40.87
CA ALA A 36 19.20 58.02 -40.58
C ALA A 36 20.29 57.71 -41.62
N GLY A 37 20.84 58.79 -42.14
CA GLY A 37 21.69 58.96 -43.28
C GLY A 37 22.79 57.89 -43.46
N GLY A 38 22.93 57.52 -44.72
CA GLY A 38 24.06 56.79 -45.22
C GLY A 38 25.36 57.54 -44.97
N THR A 39 26.29 56.87 -44.35
CA THR A 39 27.67 57.35 -44.21
C THR A 39 28.35 57.29 -45.58
N PRO A 40 28.92 58.42 -46.04
CA PRO A 40 29.60 58.43 -47.31
C PRO A 40 30.83 57.52 -47.34
N ALA A 41 30.97 56.72 -48.36
CA ALA A 41 32.14 55.90 -48.62
C ALA A 41 33.38 56.78 -48.77
N GLY A 42 34.39 56.60 -47.90
CA GLY A 42 35.71 57.12 -48.23
C GLY A 42 36.45 57.93 -47.18
N GLN A 43 36.08 57.98 -45.91
CA GLN A 43 36.97 58.56 -44.90
C GLN A 43 37.70 57.42 -44.18
N ALA A 44 39.06 57.43 -44.25
CA ALA A 44 39.91 56.54 -43.48
C ALA A 44 39.68 56.79 -41.99
N VAL A 45 39.36 55.72 -41.23
CA VAL A 45 39.17 55.81 -39.80
C VAL A 45 40.54 56.07 -39.14
N ALA A 46 40.65 57.15 -38.34
CA ALA A 46 41.89 57.37 -37.59
C ALA A 46 42.06 56.33 -36.49
N ILE A 47 43.28 55.93 -36.26
CA ILE A 47 43.58 54.88 -35.28
C ILE A 47 43.14 55.25 -33.85
N ASP A 48 43.25 56.56 -33.49
CA ASP A 48 42.83 57.04 -32.18
C ASP A 48 41.29 56.91 -32.00
N SER A 49 40.50 57.15 -33.02
CA SER A 49 39.06 56.94 -33.02
C SER A 49 38.70 55.46 -32.89
N PHE A 50 39.45 54.58 -33.55
CA PHE A 50 39.25 53.14 -33.40
C PHE A 50 39.61 52.65 -31.99
N VAL A 51 40.68 53.15 -31.39
CA VAL A 51 41.10 52.81 -30.00
C VAL A 51 40.05 53.33 -29.01
N ALA A 52 39.50 54.55 -29.24
CA ALA A 52 38.40 55.09 -28.39
C ALA A 52 37.14 54.18 -28.45
N GLU A 53 36.75 53.69 -29.63
CA GLU A 53 35.61 52.76 -29.79
C GLU A 53 35.90 51.41 -29.05
N LEU A 54 37.12 50.90 -29.08
CA LEU A 54 37.49 49.71 -28.32
C LEU A 54 37.45 49.94 -26.79
N ALA A 55 37.83 51.13 -26.32
CA ALA A 55 37.75 51.54 -24.92
C ALA A 55 36.29 51.59 -24.48
N ALA A 56 35.42 52.28 -25.25
CA ALA A 56 33.98 52.37 -24.99
C ALA A 56 33.31 50.98 -25.02
N PHE A 57 33.73 50.07 -25.91
CA PHE A 57 33.26 48.71 -25.95
C PHE A 57 33.59 47.93 -24.66
N ARG A 58 34.86 48.07 -24.15
CA ARG A 58 35.30 47.43 -22.92
C ARG A 58 34.51 47.93 -21.68
N GLU A 59 34.32 49.27 -21.59
CA GLU A 59 33.54 49.87 -20.49
C GLU A 59 32.07 49.39 -20.52
N ALA A 60 31.42 49.44 -21.67
CA ALA A 60 30.04 48.98 -21.81
C ALA A 60 29.90 47.51 -21.48
N ALA A 61 30.86 46.65 -21.87
CA ALA A 61 30.85 45.25 -21.49
C ALA A 61 31.03 45.04 -19.98
N ALA A 62 31.94 45.79 -19.35
CA ALA A 62 32.17 45.71 -17.88
C ALA A 62 30.94 46.18 -17.12
N GLU A 63 30.29 47.25 -17.52
CA GLU A 63 29.07 47.78 -16.88
C GLU A 63 27.90 46.78 -17.02
N SER A 64 27.68 46.26 -18.22
CA SER A 64 26.63 45.27 -18.46
C SER A 64 26.85 43.99 -17.63
N LEU A 65 28.08 43.46 -17.62
CA LEU A 65 28.46 42.28 -16.87
C LEU A 65 28.42 42.46 -15.35
N GLY A 66 28.65 43.71 -14.88
CA GLY A 66 28.50 44.04 -13.45
C GLY A 66 27.04 43.92 -12.95
N ARG A 67 26.07 44.06 -13.82
CA ARG A 67 24.63 43.94 -13.51
C ARG A 67 24.06 42.54 -13.66
N VAL A 68 24.85 41.60 -14.17
CA VAL A 68 24.39 40.21 -14.39
C VAL A 68 24.25 39.50 -13.06
N ALA A 69 23.04 39.01 -12.76
CA ALA A 69 22.68 38.32 -11.54
C ALA A 69 22.49 36.80 -11.75
N ASP A 70 22.28 36.33 -12.99
CA ASP A 70 21.98 34.94 -13.31
C ASP A 70 22.56 34.49 -14.66
N GLY A 71 22.45 33.18 -14.94
CA GLY A 71 22.96 32.60 -16.18
C GLY A 71 22.25 33.09 -17.44
N ALA A 72 20.99 33.47 -17.36
CA ALA A 72 20.22 33.98 -18.50
C ALA A 72 20.70 35.40 -18.89
N GLY A 73 20.92 36.24 -17.90
CA GLY A 73 21.54 37.59 -18.10
C GLY A 73 22.94 37.48 -18.69
N LEU A 74 23.75 36.51 -18.25
CA LEU A 74 25.08 36.27 -18.81
C LEU A 74 25.03 35.87 -20.29
N GLU A 75 24.12 35.00 -20.67
CA GLU A 75 23.99 34.60 -22.08
C GLU A 75 23.44 35.73 -22.96
N GLN A 76 22.55 36.55 -22.44
CA GLN A 76 22.05 37.72 -23.13
C GLN A 76 23.16 38.75 -23.37
N ALA A 77 24.00 39.04 -22.38
CA ALA A 77 25.17 39.87 -22.53
C ALA A 77 26.18 39.28 -23.55
N ARG A 78 26.35 37.96 -23.52
CA ARG A 78 27.24 37.26 -24.49
C ARG A 78 26.77 37.43 -25.92
N ILE A 79 25.48 37.32 -26.19
CA ILE A 79 24.88 37.54 -27.51
C ILE A 79 25.09 39.00 -27.96
N GLU A 80 24.88 39.94 -27.06
CA GLU A 80 25.03 41.38 -27.36
C GLU A 80 26.47 41.76 -27.71
N PHE A 81 27.42 41.34 -26.86
CA PHE A 81 28.81 41.79 -27.03
C PHE A 81 29.64 40.89 -27.96
N LEU A 82 29.50 39.59 -27.87
CA LEU A 82 30.32 38.60 -28.56
C LEU A 82 29.57 37.81 -29.64
N GLY A 83 28.30 38.07 -29.87
CA GLY A 83 27.45 37.38 -30.82
C GLY A 83 28.04 37.33 -32.23
N ALA A 84 28.07 36.13 -32.82
CA ALA A 84 28.72 35.87 -34.11
C ALA A 84 28.04 36.59 -35.32
N ARG A 85 26.76 36.88 -35.21
CA ARG A 85 25.95 37.51 -36.29
C ARG A 85 25.82 39.03 -36.15
N SER A 86 25.52 39.52 -34.94
CA SER A 86 25.17 40.91 -34.70
C SER A 86 25.84 41.52 -33.46
N GLY A 87 26.79 40.84 -32.85
CA GLY A 87 27.48 41.32 -31.65
C GLY A 87 28.29 42.60 -31.90
N ARG A 88 28.42 43.47 -30.89
CA ARG A 88 29.16 44.76 -30.94
C ARG A 88 30.61 44.54 -31.35
N LEU A 89 31.28 43.44 -30.91
CA LEU A 89 32.65 43.12 -31.31
C LEU A 89 32.77 42.97 -32.83
N LYS A 90 31.78 42.39 -33.52
CA LYS A 90 31.77 42.23 -34.97
C LYS A 90 31.59 43.56 -35.71
N ALA A 91 30.82 44.49 -35.15
CA ALA A 91 30.68 45.85 -35.71
C ALA A 91 32.01 46.58 -35.65
N ILE A 92 32.76 46.50 -34.53
CA ILE A 92 34.08 47.12 -34.39
C ILE A 92 35.11 46.43 -35.31
N GLN A 93 35.00 45.11 -35.49
CA GLN A 93 35.89 44.38 -36.43
C GLN A 93 35.79 44.90 -37.86
N LYS A 94 34.60 45.35 -38.29
CA LYS A 94 34.43 45.95 -39.61
C LYS A 94 35.15 47.31 -39.72
N LEU A 95 35.24 48.09 -38.62
CA LEU A 95 36.00 49.34 -38.63
C LEU A 95 37.50 49.15 -38.79
N LEU A 96 38.05 48.00 -38.36
CA LEU A 96 39.46 47.62 -38.53
C LEU A 96 39.85 47.59 -40.02
N SER A 97 38.94 47.18 -40.91
CA SER A 97 39.19 47.16 -42.34
C SER A 97 39.25 48.56 -42.95
N GLY A 98 38.67 49.57 -42.30
CA GLY A 98 38.67 50.97 -42.69
C GLY A 98 39.91 51.77 -42.26
N LEU A 99 40.83 51.17 -41.50
CA LEU A 99 42.10 51.79 -41.09
C LEU A 99 43.06 51.88 -42.26
N VAL A 100 43.92 52.91 -42.23
CA VAL A 100 45.05 53.06 -43.21
C VAL A 100 45.98 51.86 -43.11
N ALA A 101 46.58 51.44 -44.20
CA ALA A 101 47.36 50.20 -44.26
C ALA A 101 48.53 50.17 -43.24
N SER A 102 49.14 51.29 -42.90
CA SER A 102 50.18 51.44 -41.89
C SER A 102 49.70 51.12 -40.46
N ASP A 103 48.42 51.43 -40.16
CA ASP A 103 47.86 51.34 -38.80
C ASP A 103 47.16 50.04 -38.51
N ARG A 104 46.86 49.23 -39.56
CA ARG A 104 46.18 47.93 -39.39
C ARG A 104 46.87 46.96 -38.46
N PRO A 105 48.22 46.83 -38.46
CA PRO A 105 48.88 45.92 -37.48
C PRO A 105 48.72 46.37 -36.03
N ALA A 106 48.76 47.69 -35.78
CA ALA A 106 48.53 48.25 -34.44
C ALA A 106 47.05 48.13 -34.04
N GLY A 107 46.12 48.46 -34.94
CA GLY A 107 44.66 48.28 -34.73
C GLY A 107 44.29 46.81 -34.44
N GLY A 108 44.95 45.84 -35.16
CA GLY A 108 44.75 44.42 -34.90
C GLY A 108 45.21 43.98 -33.52
N ARG A 109 46.33 44.55 -33.00
CA ARG A 109 46.74 44.28 -31.61
C ARG A 109 45.76 44.81 -30.60
N HIS A 110 45.35 46.09 -30.70
CA HIS A 110 44.37 46.70 -29.81
C HIS A 110 43.02 45.98 -29.84
N PHE A 111 42.56 45.52 -31.01
CA PHE A 111 41.38 44.70 -31.15
C PHE A 111 41.46 43.36 -30.40
N ASN A 112 42.60 42.65 -30.57
CA ASN A 112 42.80 41.38 -29.87
C ASN A 112 42.93 41.55 -28.35
N GLU A 113 43.57 42.60 -27.90
CA GLU A 113 43.64 42.97 -26.48
C GLU A 113 42.24 43.23 -25.88
N ALA A 114 41.44 44.05 -26.57
CA ALA A 114 40.08 44.37 -26.13
C ALA A 114 39.19 43.10 -26.13
N LYS A 115 39.29 42.27 -27.13
CA LYS A 115 38.59 40.99 -27.21
C LYS A 115 38.98 40.05 -26.05
N ALA A 116 40.29 39.92 -25.78
CA ALA A 116 40.78 39.11 -24.69
C ALA A 116 40.28 39.61 -23.32
N ALA A 117 40.35 40.92 -23.09
CA ALA A 117 39.90 41.57 -21.88
C ALA A 117 38.39 41.30 -21.62
N VAL A 118 37.56 41.50 -22.64
CA VAL A 118 36.11 41.25 -22.51
C VAL A 118 35.80 39.74 -22.30
N THR A 119 36.55 38.88 -23.00
CA THR A 119 36.39 37.43 -22.79
C THR A 119 36.74 36.99 -21.37
N ALA A 120 37.79 37.60 -20.78
CA ALA A 120 38.15 37.36 -19.36
C ALA A 120 37.04 37.80 -18.41
N LEU A 121 36.44 38.99 -18.64
CA LEU A 121 35.31 39.46 -17.83
C LEU A 121 34.12 38.48 -17.88
N PHE A 122 33.82 37.90 -19.02
CA PHE A 122 32.79 36.88 -19.14
C PHE A 122 33.15 35.62 -18.31
N ALA A 123 34.42 35.17 -18.35
CA ALA A 123 34.86 34.04 -17.59
C ALA A 123 34.76 34.26 -16.06
N ASP A 124 35.15 35.45 -15.60
CA ASP A 124 35.05 35.86 -14.19
C ASP A 124 33.60 35.87 -13.71
N VAL A 125 32.68 36.43 -14.48
CA VAL A 125 31.25 36.44 -14.13
C VAL A 125 30.69 35.03 -14.15
N GLN A 126 31.06 34.21 -15.13
CA GLN A 126 30.66 32.80 -15.18
C GLN A 126 31.17 32.02 -13.97
N GLN A 127 32.41 32.23 -13.56
CA GLN A 127 32.99 31.62 -12.37
C GLN A 127 32.30 32.12 -11.09
N ARG A 128 32.02 33.43 -11.00
CA ARG A 128 31.24 34.01 -9.87
C ARG A 128 29.85 33.41 -9.78
N LEU A 129 29.14 33.24 -10.90
CA LEU A 129 27.83 32.58 -10.92
C LEU A 129 27.89 31.09 -10.64
N ALA A 130 28.98 30.41 -11.07
CA ALA A 130 29.18 28.99 -10.77
C ALA A 130 29.64 28.73 -9.35
N GLY A 131 30.47 29.66 -8.77
CA GLY A 131 30.94 29.58 -7.37
C GLY A 131 30.01 30.23 -6.36
N GLY A 132 29.16 31.10 -6.83
CA GLY A 132 28.12 31.77 -6.09
C GLY A 132 26.76 31.09 -6.28
N GLY A 133 26.70 29.80 -6.03
CA GLY A 133 25.47 29.27 -5.47
C GLY A 133 25.21 30.16 -4.25
N ALA A 134 24.31 31.14 -4.41
CA ALA A 134 23.88 31.97 -3.32
C ALA A 134 23.75 31.05 -2.10
N ALA A 135 24.43 31.41 -1.02
CA ALA A 135 23.91 31.07 0.29
C ALA A 135 22.49 31.68 0.27
N GLY A 136 21.51 30.98 -0.31
CA GLY A 136 20.12 31.16 0.02
C GLY A 136 20.07 31.20 1.55
N PRO A 137 19.08 31.84 2.16
CA PRO A 137 18.93 31.82 3.60
C PRO A 137 19.19 30.40 4.02
N ALA A 138 20.16 30.17 4.91
CA ALA A 138 20.60 28.84 5.31
C ALA A 138 19.35 28.02 5.56
N VAL A 139 18.96 27.23 4.55
CA VAL A 139 17.98 26.19 4.78
C VAL A 139 18.60 25.44 5.93
N ASP A 140 17.96 25.42 7.10
CA ASP A 140 18.45 24.77 8.30
C ASP A 140 19.11 23.48 7.85
N ALA A 141 20.44 23.48 7.85
CA ALA A 141 21.16 22.33 7.34
C ALA A 141 20.75 21.18 8.25
N ILE A 142 20.07 20.18 7.66
CA ILE A 142 19.61 19.02 8.42
C ILE A 142 20.83 18.49 9.15
N ASP A 143 20.80 18.58 10.49
CA ASP A 143 21.84 18.00 11.32
C ASP A 143 21.81 16.48 11.18
N VAL A 144 22.68 15.95 10.36
CA VAL A 144 22.78 14.50 10.10
C VAL A 144 23.22 13.69 11.33
N THR A 145 23.64 14.35 12.41
CA THR A 145 23.97 13.68 13.67
C THR A 145 22.75 13.45 14.55
N LEU A 146 21.65 14.13 14.28
CA LEU A 146 20.39 13.88 14.97
C LEU A 146 19.82 12.55 14.47
N PRO A 147 19.30 11.69 15.38
CA PRO A 147 18.60 10.50 14.97
C PRO A 147 17.38 10.90 14.14
N GLY A 148 17.18 10.25 13.00
CA GLY A 148 15.95 10.39 12.22
C GLY A 148 14.71 9.97 13.02
N ASP A 149 13.53 10.28 12.52
CA ASP A 149 12.29 9.80 13.12
C ASP A 149 12.34 8.26 13.22
N PRO A 150 12.16 7.70 14.42
CA PRO A 150 12.18 6.26 14.58
C PRO A 150 11.07 5.64 13.75
N VAL A 151 11.43 4.70 12.89
CA VAL A 151 10.45 3.88 12.18
C VAL A 151 9.61 3.14 13.22
N ARG A 152 8.36 3.53 13.37
CA ARG A 152 7.41 2.82 14.23
C ARG A 152 7.06 1.51 13.55
N LEU A 153 7.59 0.40 14.08
CA LEU A 153 7.17 -0.91 13.66
C LEU A 153 5.68 -1.09 14.00
N GLY A 154 4.93 -1.62 13.05
CA GLY A 154 3.55 -1.99 13.31
C GLY A 154 3.47 -3.19 14.27
N HIS A 155 2.30 -3.38 14.87
CA HIS A 155 1.99 -4.52 15.72
C HIS A 155 1.19 -5.56 14.95
N VAL A 156 1.39 -6.82 15.29
CA VAL A 156 0.57 -7.90 14.71
C VAL A 156 -0.82 -7.83 15.31
N HIS A 157 -1.85 -7.90 14.47
CA HIS A 157 -3.25 -7.87 14.90
C HIS A 157 -3.56 -8.93 15.97
N PRO A 158 -4.35 -8.65 17.01
CA PRO A 158 -4.60 -9.59 18.13
C PRO A 158 -5.20 -10.93 17.68
N ILE A 159 -6.05 -10.94 16.65
CA ILE A 159 -6.54 -12.22 16.06
C ILE A 159 -5.36 -13.02 15.48
N THR A 160 -4.47 -12.40 14.73
CA THR A 160 -3.30 -13.07 14.16
C THR A 160 -2.34 -13.57 15.26
N GLN A 161 -2.15 -12.80 16.35
CA GLN A 161 -1.37 -13.25 17.50
C GLN A 161 -2.01 -14.48 18.15
N THR A 162 -3.35 -14.48 18.30
CA THR A 162 -4.09 -15.60 18.85
C THR A 162 -3.97 -16.84 17.97
N ILE A 163 -4.15 -16.70 16.66
CA ILE A 163 -3.99 -17.79 15.69
C ILE A 163 -2.58 -18.40 15.80
N ARG A 164 -1.54 -17.60 15.72
CA ARG A 164 -0.14 -18.06 15.84
C ARG A 164 0.09 -18.81 17.17
N ARG A 165 -0.44 -18.27 18.25
CA ARG A 165 -0.30 -18.91 19.57
C ARG A 165 -1.00 -20.27 19.64
N VAL A 166 -2.21 -20.38 19.06
CA VAL A 166 -2.90 -21.67 18.98
C VAL A 166 -2.11 -22.67 18.12
N GLN A 167 -1.62 -22.23 16.96
CA GLN A 167 -0.78 -23.07 16.08
C GLN A 167 0.47 -23.59 16.79
N GLU A 168 1.17 -22.73 17.54
CA GLU A 168 2.34 -23.13 18.33
C GLU A 168 2.00 -24.20 19.38
N ILE A 169 0.87 -24.03 20.08
CA ILE A 169 0.44 -25.00 21.09
C ILE A 169 0.07 -26.33 20.43
N MET A 170 -0.73 -26.28 19.36
CA MET A 170 -1.16 -27.49 18.66
C MET A 170 0.01 -28.23 18.02
N ALA A 171 0.99 -27.53 17.47
CA ALA A 171 2.22 -28.12 16.94
C ALA A 171 3.00 -28.87 18.02
N ARG A 172 3.07 -28.35 19.27
CA ARG A 172 3.69 -29.06 20.40
C ARG A 172 2.93 -30.30 20.82
N LEU A 173 1.62 -30.36 20.53
CA LEU A 173 0.78 -31.54 20.76
C LEU A 173 0.81 -32.52 19.57
N GLY A 174 1.64 -32.22 18.55
CA GLY A 174 1.82 -33.06 17.36
C GLY A 174 0.80 -32.87 16.27
N PHE A 175 0.06 -31.77 16.27
CA PHE A 175 -0.88 -31.43 15.21
C PHE A 175 -0.20 -30.62 14.10
N GLU A 176 -0.41 -31.02 12.86
CA GLU A 176 0.00 -30.30 11.64
C GLU A 176 -1.03 -29.21 11.33
N SER A 177 -0.58 -27.98 11.02
CA SER A 177 -1.47 -26.93 10.55
C SER A 177 -1.75 -27.11 9.05
N VAL A 178 -3.03 -27.13 8.69
CA VAL A 178 -3.49 -27.29 7.30
C VAL A 178 -4.48 -26.20 6.95
N ASP A 179 -4.41 -25.72 5.70
CA ASP A 179 -5.30 -24.71 5.15
C ASP A 179 -6.29 -25.34 4.16
N GLY A 180 -7.40 -24.66 3.92
CA GLY A 180 -8.39 -25.03 2.93
C GLY A 180 -9.12 -23.83 2.34
N PRO A 181 -9.88 -24.01 1.25
CA PRO A 181 -10.59 -22.94 0.56
C PRO A 181 -11.70 -22.35 1.43
N GLU A 182 -11.98 -21.06 1.23
CA GLU A 182 -13.12 -20.38 1.87
C GLU A 182 -14.42 -20.58 1.07
N VAL A 183 -14.31 -20.81 -0.22
CA VAL A 183 -15.43 -21.14 -1.11
C VAL A 183 -15.52 -22.64 -1.22
N GLU A 184 -16.66 -23.19 -0.84
CA GLU A 184 -16.90 -24.62 -0.76
C GLU A 184 -18.13 -25.06 -1.55
N ASP A 185 -18.18 -26.34 -1.85
CA ASP A 185 -19.37 -27.01 -2.32
C ASP A 185 -20.20 -27.59 -1.16
N GLN A 186 -21.41 -28.07 -1.46
CA GLN A 186 -22.29 -28.63 -0.45
C GLN A 186 -21.79 -29.95 0.11
N TRP A 187 -21.07 -30.75 -0.67
CA TRP A 187 -20.48 -32.00 -0.21
C TRP A 187 -19.57 -31.78 0.99
N HIS A 188 -18.58 -30.91 0.85
CA HIS A 188 -17.61 -30.66 1.92
C HIS A 188 -18.18 -29.89 3.10
N ASN A 189 -19.13 -28.95 2.83
CA ASN A 189 -19.69 -28.11 3.90
C ASN A 189 -20.80 -28.80 4.70
N PHE A 190 -21.46 -29.81 4.12
CA PHE A 190 -22.63 -30.44 4.73
C PHE A 190 -22.63 -31.96 4.62
N GLU A 191 -22.67 -32.55 3.41
CA GLU A 191 -23.01 -33.94 3.20
C GLU A 191 -21.99 -34.88 3.83
N ALA A 192 -20.70 -34.65 3.56
CA ALA A 192 -19.61 -35.44 4.16
C ALA A 192 -19.49 -35.25 5.68
N LEU A 193 -20.13 -34.22 6.24
CA LEU A 193 -20.23 -33.96 7.67
C LEU A 193 -21.54 -34.48 8.29
N ALA A 194 -22.20 -35.42 7.61
CA ALA A 194 -23.47 -36.01 8.05
C ALA A 194 -24.58 -34.98 8.33
N ILE A 195 -24.58 -33.83 7.62
CA ILE A 195 -25.64 -32.81 7.69
C ILE A 195 -26.62 -33.09 6.53
N PRO A 196 -27.81 -33.67 6.78
CA PRO A 196 -28.73 -34.05 5.71
C PRO A 196 -29.37 -32.82 5.04
N ALA A 197 -29.99 -33.03 3.87
CA ALA A 197 -30.54 -31.94 3.03
C ALA A 197 -31.59 -31.09 3.74
N GLU A 198 -32.40 -31.71 4.59
CA GLU A 198 -33.49 -31.08 5.35
C GLU A 198 -33.02 -30.47 6.69
N HIS A 199 -31.73 -30.54 7.02
CA HIS A 199 -31.21 -29.97 8.27
C HIS A 199 -31.27 -28.44 8.26
N PRO A 200 -31.75 -27.78 9.33
CA PRO A 200 -31.84 -26.32 9.40
C PRO A 200 -30.54 -25.58 9.06
N ALA A 201 -29.38 -26.14 9.43
CA ALA A 201 -28.07 -25.54 9.11
C ALA A 201 -27.80 -25.37 7.61
N ARG A 202 -28.62 -25.96 6.73
CA ARG A 202 -28.53 -25.78 5.26
C ARG A 202 -29.46 -24.69 4.72
N ASP A 203 -30.23 -24.03 5.59
CA ASP A 203 -31.12 -22.96 5.17
C ASP A 203 -30.33 -21.88 4.42
N PRO A 204 -30.80 -21.44 3.24
CA PRO A 204 -30.19 -20.33 2.49
C PRO A 204 -30.10 -19.00 3.27
N LEU A 205 -30.91 -18.84 4.29
CA LEU A 205 -30.84 -17.66 5.18
C LEU A 205 -29.70 -17.76 6.20
N ASP A 206 -29.22 -18.97 6.50
CA ASP A 206 -28.15 -19.22 7.44
C ASP A 206 -26.78 -19.43 6.75
N ASN A 207 -26.70 -19.29 5.42
CA ASN A 207 -25.49 -19.49 4.64
C ASN A 207 -25.32 -18.43 3.55
N PHE A 208 -24.08 -18.08 3.22
CA PHE A 208 -23.75 -17.23 2.07
C PHE A 208 -23.52 -18.05 0.81
N TYR A 209 -24.57 -18.33 0.08
CA TYR A 209 -24.48 -18.96 -1.24
C TYR A 209 -24.01 -17.94 -2.29
N LEU A 210 -23.11 -18.37 -3.18
CA LEU A 210 -22.61 -17.55 -4.27
C LEU A 210 -23.57 -17.56 -5.45
N ALA A 211 -23.66 -16.45 -6.17
CA ALA A 211 -24.46 -16.34 -7.40
C ALA A 211 -23.88 -17.17 -8.57
N VAL A 212 -22.75 -17.85 -8.35
CA VAL A 212 -22.10 -18.74 -9.31
C VAL A 212 -22.16 -20.17 -8.79
N ALA A 213 -22.29 -21.12 -9.71
CA ALA A 213 -22.29 -22.54 -9.41
C ALA A 213 -21.14 -23.24 -10.13
N ARG A 214 -20.64 -24.33 -9.58
CA ARG A 214 -19.71 -25.23 -10.24
C ARG A 214 -20.51 -26.38 -10.86
N GLY A 215 -20.78 -26.27 -12.16
CA GLY A 215 -21.73 -27.18 -12.80
C GLY A 215 -23.16 -26.90 -12.34
N ALA A 216 -23.86 -27.95 -11.82
CA ALA A 216 -25.20 -27.82 -11.25
C ALA A 216 -25.19 -27.52 -9.74
N ASP A 217 -24.04 -27.63 -9.07
CA ASP A 217 -23.96 -27.55 -7.63
C ASP A 217 -23.69 -26.11 -7.17
N PRO A 218 -24.49 -25.58 -6.22
CA PRO A 218 -24.27 -24.26 -5.69
C PRO A 218 -22.99 -24.24 -4.84
N LEU A 219 -22.24 -23.13 -4.95
CA LEU A 219 -21.09 -22.84 -4.10
C LEU A 219 -21.51 -21.90 -2.98
N LEU A 220 -20.81 -22.00 -1.84
CA LEU A 220 -21.06 -21.14 -0.68
C LEU A 220 -19.75 -20.75 -0.02
N LEU A 221 -19.80 -19.72 0.82
CA LEU A 221 -18.74 -19.43 1.77
C LEU A 221 -18.87 -20.41 2.95
N ARG A 222 -17.78 -21.08 3.30
CA ARG A 222 -17.81 -22.11 4.35
C ARG A 222 -18.33 -21.56 5.67
N SER A 223 -19.26 -22.29 6.29
CA SER A 223 -19.84 -21.94 7.59
C SER A 223 -19.01 -22.45 8.80
N GLN A 224 -17.99 -23.26 8.50
CA GLN A 224 -17.10 -23.88 9.48
C GLN A 224 -15.77 -24.31 8.81
N THR A 225 -14.71 -24.47 9.59
CA THR A 225 -13.44 -24.98 9.07
C THR A 225 -13.38 -26.52 8.99
N SER A 226 -14.43 -27.23 9.39
CA SER A 226 -14.59 -28.69 9.30
C SER A 226 -14.48 -29.20 7.85
N THR A 227 -14.77 -28.37 6.87
CA THR A 227 -14.59 -28.69 5.46
C THR A 227 -13.16 -29.11 5.12
N VAL A 228 -12.17 -28.51 5.79
CA VAL A 228 -10.75 -28.84 5.63
C VAL A 228 -10.46 -30.27 6.13
N GLN A 229 -11.15 -30.72 7.19
CA GLN A 229 -11.02 -32.08 7.72
C GLN A 229 -11.41 -33.10 6.66
N ILE A 230 -12.54 -32.90 5.98
CA ILE A 230 -13.01 -33.76 4.90
C ILE A 230 -11.98 -33.82 3.78
N ARG A 231 -11.50 -32.67 3.29
CA ARG A 231 -10.51 -32.56 2.22
C ARG A 231 -9.20 -33.27 2.55
N VAL A 232 -8.77 -33.21 3.81
CA VAL A 232 -7.56 -33.93 4.26
C VAL A 232 -7.81 -35.43 4.30
N MET A 233 -8.94 -35.87 4.87
CA MET A 233 -9.28 -37.30 5.00
C MET A 233 -9.48 -37.97 3.64
N GLU A 234 -10.03 -37.28 2.64
CA GLU A 234 -10.16 -37.79 1.26
C GLU A 234 -8.80 -38.09 0.62
N ASN A 235 -7.75 -37.36 0.98
CA ASN A 235 -6.45 -37.40 0.32
C ASN A 235 -5.34 -38.07 1.14
N ARG A 236 -5.54 -38.31 2.43
CA ARG A 236 -4.54 -38.91 3.33
C ARG A 236 -5.12 -40.11 4.04
N ARG A 237 -4.27 -40.94 4.60
CA ARG A 237 -4.67 -42.10 5.43
C ARG A 237 -4.27 -41.87 6.89
N PRO A 238 -5.03 -42.41 7.84
CA PRO A 238 -4.65 -42.42 9.26
C PRO A 238 -3.26 -43.03 9.48
N PRO A 239 -2.49 -42.59 10.51
CA PRO A 239 -2.92 -41.64 11.54
C PRO A 239 -2.89 -40.18 11.06
N LEU A 240 -3.90 -39.41 11.47
CA LEU A 240 -4.01 -37.98 11.16
C LEU A 240 -4.11 -37.15 12.43
N ARG A 241 -3.34 -36.06 12.51
CA ARG A 241 -3.43 -35.06 13.57
C ARG A 241 -3.28 -33.70 12.92
N ILE A 242 -4.39 -33.02 12.68
CA ILE A 242 -4.40 -31.74 11.99
C ILE A 242 -5.13 -30.67 12.79
N VAL A 243 -4.72 -29.41 12.60
CA VAL A 243 -5.46 -28.24 13.04
C VAL A 243 -5.66 -27.32 11.84
N SER A 244 -6.89 -26.89 11.61
CA SER A 244 -7.25 -25.92 10.59
C SER A 244 -7.70 -24.63 11.25
N LEU A 245 -7.19 -23.49 10.77
CA LEU A 245 -7.55 -22.17 11.25
C LEU A 245 -7.90 -21.29 10.05
N GLY A 246 -9.03 -20.62 10.11
CA GLY A 246 -9.41 -19.76 9.00
C GLY A 246 -10.72 -19.04 9.23
N ARG A 247 -11.06 -18.19 8.25
CA ARG A 247 -12.32 -17.46 8.23
C ARG A 247 -13.47 -18.38 7.92
N VAL A 248 -14.58 -18.12 8.59
CA VAL A 248 -15.87 -18.74 8.37
C VAL A 248 -16.96 -17.69 8.31
N TYR A 249 -18.08 -18.01 7.71
CA TYR A 249 -19.09 -17.05 7.32
C TYR A 249 -20.49 -17.54 7.71
N ARG A 250 -21.20 -16.70 8.47
CA ARG A 250 -22.60 -16.95 8.87
C ARG A 250 -23.37 -15.64 8.78
N PRO A 251 -24.59 -15.60 8.24
CA PRO A 251 -25.39 -14.37 8.10
C PRO A 251 -25.91 -13.80 9.43
N ASP A 252 -25.14 -13.93 10.50
CA ASP A 252 -25.50 -13.42 11.80
C ASP A 252 -25.54 -11.89 11.82
N THR A 253 -26.49 -11.34 12.56
CA THR A 253 -26.52 -9.90 12.82
C THR A 253 -25.32 -9.52 13.69
N ALA A 254 -24.55 -8.51 13.23
CA ALA A 254 -23.37 -8.06 13.95
C ALA A 254 -23.73 -7.41 15.30
N ASP A 255 -23.33 -8.05 16.39
CA ASP A 255 -23.46 -7.57 17.76
C ASP A 255 -22.12 -7.65 18.53
N ALA A 256 -22.15 -7.53 19.86
CA ALA A 256 -20.95 -7.60 20.68
C ALA A 256 -20.27 -8.99 20.69
N THR A 257 -20.99 -10.04 20.28
CA THR A 257 -20.61 -11.46 20.38
C THR A 257 -20.66 -12.20 19.04
N HIS A 258 -21.30 -11.64 18.03
CA HIS A 258 -21.46 -12.21 16.70
C HIS A 258 -21.01 -11.25 15.62
N TYR A 259 -20.44 -11.80 14.55
CA TYR A 259 -20.03 -11.07 13.35
C TYR A 259 -20.17 -11.98 12.12
N PRO A 260 -20.64 -11.49 10.97
CA PRO A 260 -20.89 -12.34 9.79
C PRO A 260 -19.68 -13.09 9.26
N MET A 261 -18.48 -12.58 9.51
CA MET A 261 -17.19 -13.22 9.24
C MET A 261 -16.38 -13.29 10.53
N PHE A 262 -16.00 -14.49 10.93
CA PHE A 262 -15.15 -14.71 12.11
C PHE A 262 -14.13 -15.81 11.83
N HIS A 263 -13.23 -16.04 12.76
CA HIS A 263 -12.21 -17.09 12.63
C HIS A 263 -12.54 -18.26 13.53
N GLN A 264 -12.36 -19.45 12.99
CA GLN A 264 -12.51 -20.70 13.73
C GLN A 264 -11.19 -21.46 13.72
N VAL A 265 -10.89 -22.15 14.80
CA VAL A 265 -9.86 -23.18 14.89
C VAL A 265 -10.53 -24.51 15.09
N GLU A 266 -10.19 -25.49 14.27
CA GLU A 266 -10.66 -26.85 14.42
C GLU A 266 -9.50 -27.82 14.41
N GLY A 267 -9.55 -28.76 15.35
CA GLY A 267 -8.60 -29.87 15.43
C GLY A 267 -9.28 -31.19 15.12
N LEU A 268 -8.58 -32.04 14.38
CA LEU A 268 -8.97 -33.43 14.08
C LEU A 268 -7.85 -34.38 14.41
N LEU A 269 -8.17 -35.45 15.08
CA LEU A 269 -7.28 -36.57 15.28
C LEU A 269 -8.00 -37.84 14.89
N ILE A 270 -7.42 -38.63 13.98
CA ILE A 270 -7.91 -39.96 13.56
C ILE A 270 -6.79 -40.97 13.70
N GLU A 271 -6.95 -41.96 14.56
CA GLU A 271 -6.03 -43.07 14.71
C GLU A 271 -6.73 -44.26 15.43
N PRO A 272 -6.22 -45.48 15.32
CA PRO A 272 -6.80 -46.60 16.06
C PRO A 272 -6.83 -46.35 17.55
N GLY A 273 -7.95 -46.67 18.21
CA GLY A 273 -8.10 -46.61 19.65
C GLY A 273 -8.21 -45.17 20.24
N THR A 274 -8.54 -44.16 19.42
CA THR A 274 -8.85 -42.81 19.90
C THR A 274 -10.10 -42.81 20.79
N THR A 275 -10.06 -42.05 21.88
CA THR A 275 -11.14 -42.01 22.86
C THR A 275 -11.51 -40.60 23.28
N MET A 276 -12.68 -40.43 23.87
CA MET A 276 -13.12 -39.16 24.49
C MET A 276 -12.12 -38.67 25.57
N ALA A 277 -11.39 -39.56 26.24
CA ALA A 277 -10.37 -39.18 27.22
C ALA A 277 -9.19 -38.44 26.54
N HIS A 278 -8.79 -38.87 25.34
CA HIS A 278 -7.77 -38.19 24.53
C HIS A 278 -8.23 -36.78 24.14
N LEU A 279 -9.47 -36.62 23.65
CA LEU A 279 -10.07 -35.33 23.34
C LEU A 279 -10.04 -34.40 24.56
N LYS A 280 -10.54 -34.87 25.71
CA LYS A 280 -10.56 -34.07 26.95
C LYS A 280 -9.16 -33.67 27.39
N SER A 281 -8.15 -34.54 27.22
CA SER A 281 -6.76 -34.24 27.53
C SER A 281 -6.19 -33.14 26.62
N VAL A 282 -6.40 -33.23 25.30
CA VAL A 282 -5.94 -32.24 24.34
C VAL A 282 -6.55 -30.87 24.62
N LEU A 283 -7.87 -30.79 24.85
CA LEU A 283 -8.56 -29.53 25.14
C LEU A 283 -8.11 -28.90 26.47
N ARG A 284 -7.86 -29.71 27.52
CA ARG A 284 -7.29 -29.21 28.78
C ARG A 284 -5.89 -28.65 28.58
N GLN A 285 -5.02 -29.37 27.84
CA GLN A 285 -3.67 -28.91 27.54
C GLN A 285 -3.65 -27.64 26.69
N LEU A 286 -4.55 -27.55 25.70
CA LEU A 286 -4.75 -26.32 24.91
C LEU A 286 -5.13 -25.15 25.82
N ALA A 287 -6.14 -25.33 26.67
CA ALA A 287 -6.61 -24.28 27.59
C ALA A 287 -5.50 -23.81 28.55
N SER A 288 -4.83 -24.76 29.24
CA SER A 288 -3.75 -24.42 30.19
C SER A 288 -2.53 -23.79 29.50
N SER A 289 -2.16 -24.27 28.29
CA SER A 289 -1.04 -23.69 27.51
C SER A 289 -1.34 -22.32 26.95
N PHE A 290 -2.61 -22.03 26.64
CA PHE A 290 -3.03 -20.75 26.07
C PHE A 290 -3.17 -19.67 27.15
N LEU A 291 -3.83 -19.98 28.26
CA LEU A 291 -4.15 -19.02 29.31
C LEU A 291 -3.10 -18.95 30.42
N GLY A 292 -2.30 -19.99 30.55
CA GLY A 292 -1.34 -20.16 31.65
C GLY A 292 -2.01 -20.62 32.95
N GLY A 293 -1.34 -21.51 33.69
CA GLY A 293 -1.83 -22.02 34.95
C GLY A 293 -2.85 -23.15 34.84
N ASP A 294 -3.49 -23.47 35.97
CA ASP A 294 -4.52 -24.51 36.06
C ASP A 294 -5.88 -23.90 35.68
N VAL A 295 -6.36 -24.27 34.51
CA VAL A 295 -7.63 -23.78 33.97
C VAL A 295 -8.70 -24.81 34.20
N HIS A 296 -9.73 -24.47 34.94
CA HIS A 296 -10.89 -25.32 35.12
C HIS A 296 -11.70 -25.38 33.83
N VAL A 297 -11.88 -26.62 33.35
CA VAL A 297 -12.68 -26.91 32.16
C VAL A 297 -13.77 -27.89 32.48
N ARG A 298 -14.95 -27.74 31.89
CA ARG A 298 -16.05 -28.68 31.95
C ARG A 298 -16.53 -29.02 30.56
N PHE A 299 -17.11 -30.22 30.47
CA PHE A 299 -17.70 -30.74 29.25
C PHE A 299 -19.19 -30.99 29.53
N ARG A 300 -20.05 -30.40 28.73
CA ARG A 300 -21.50 -30.61 28.80
C ARG A 300 -21.94 -31.44 27.60
N PRO A 301 -22.83 -32.43 27.75
CA PRO A 301 -23.41 -33.14 26.62
C PRO A 301 -24.05 -32.14 25.64
N SER A 302 -23.86 -32.38 24.34
CA SER A 302 -24.44 -31.58 23.25
C SER A 302 -24.73 -32.49 22.06
N PHE A 303 -25.19 -31.96 20.97
CA PHE A 303 -25.43 -32.65 19.73
C PHE A 303 -24.86 -31.88 18.53
N PHE A 304 -24.07 -32.58 17.74
CA PHE A 304 -23.63 -32.10 16.41
C PHE A 304 -23.76 -33.25 15.42
N PRO A 305 -24.23 -33.00 14.16
CA PRO A 305 -24.45 -34.08 13.19
C PRO A 305 -23.21 -34.92 12.88
N PHE A 306 -22.02 -34.33 13.00
CA PHE A 306 -20.74 -34.94 12.63
C PHE A 306 -19.98 -35.55 13.78
N THR A 307 -20.56 -35.60 15.00
CA THR A 307 -19.90 -36.20 16.18
C THR A 307 -20.89 -36.95 17.07
N GLU A 308 -20.46 -38.12 17.58
CA GLU A 308 -21.19 -38.95 18.55
C GLU A 308 -20.20 -39.72 19.45
N PRO A 309 -20.14 -39.49 20.77
CA PRO A 309 -20.87 -38.45 21.52
C PRO A 309 -20.30 -37.06 21.29
N SER A 310 -21.20 -36.04 21.37
CA SER A 310 -20.86 -34.66 21.27
C SER A 310 -20.84 -33.95 22.61
N VAL A 311 -19.98 -32.96 22.77
CA VAL A 311 -19.87 -32.16 23.98
C VAL A 311 -19.63 -30.71 23.64
N GLU A 312 -20.15 -29.82 24.45
CA GLU A 312 -19.69 -28.43 24.51
C GLU A 312 -18.59 -28.29 25.56
N PHE A 313 -17.61 -27.48 25.23
CA PHE A 313 -16.42 -27.24 26.03
C PHE A 313 -16.47 -25.84 26.61
N ASP A 314 -16.54 -25.76 27.93
CA ASP A 314 -16.54 -24.50 28.68
C ASP A 314 -15.24 -24.34 29.47
N MET A 315 -14.78 -23.11 29.62
CA MET A 315 -13.67 -22.75 30.52
C MET A 315 -14.15 -21.78 31.60
N GLU A 316 -13.60 -21.91 32.80
CA GLU A 316 -13.78 -20.93 33.85
C GLU A 316 -12.87 -19.71 33.62
N TRP A 317 -13.47 -18.53 33.59
CA TRP A 317 -12.76 -17.29 33.43
C TRP A 317 -13.38 -16.19 34.31
N GLY A 318 -12.56 -15.63 35.23
CA GLY A 318 -13.03 -14.60 36.14
C GLY A 318 -14.24 -15.01 36.97
N GLY A 319 -14.30 -16.27 37.43
CA GLY A 319 -15.37 -16.83 38.23
C GLY A 319 -16.67 -17.13 37.45
N ARG A 320 -16.62 -17.15 36.11
CA ARG A 320 -17.76 -17.48 35.23
C ARG A 320 -17.37 -18.58 34.25
N TRP A 321 -18.33 -19.42 33.94
CA TRP A 321 -18.22 -20.39 32.87
C TRP A 321 -18.49 -19.74 31.52
N ILE A 322 -17.61 -19.95 30.58
CA ILE A 322 -17.69 -19.41 29.22
C ILE A 322 -17.57 -20.55 28.24
N GLU A 323 -18.56 -20.68 27.38
CA GLU A 323 -18.51 -21.62 26.27
C GLU A 323 -17.42 -21.20 25.27
N MET A 324 -16.56 -22.15 24.96
CA MET A 324 -15.46 -21.96 24.02
C MET A 324 -15.76 -22.55 22.66
N GLY A 325 -16.52 -23.63 22.59
CA GLY A 325 -16.91 -24.30 21.36
C GLY A 325 -17.43 -25.72 21.56
N GLY A 326 -17.59 -26.42 20.45
CA GLY A 326 -18.05 -27.80 20.38
C GLY A 326 -16.92 -28.80 20.15
N ALA A 327 -17.13 -30.02 20.59
CA ALA A 327 -16.18 -31.13 20.38
C ALA A 327 -16.92 -32.48 20.44
N GLY A 328 -16.30 -33.52 19.93
CA GLY A 328 -16.87 -34.87 20.03
C GLY A 328 -16.02 -35.92 19.36
N MET A 329 -16.43 -37.16 19.48
CA MET A 329 -15.88 -38.25 18.67
C MET A 329 -16.47 -38.15 17.28
N VAL A 330 -15.63 -38.32 16.26
CA VAL A 330 -16.07 -38.26 14.87
C VAL A 330 -17.12 -39.33 14.59
N ASP A 331 -18.24 -38.92 14.01
CA ASP A 331 -19.31 -39.86 13.68
C ASP A 331 -18.85 -40.91 12.65
N PRO A 332 -19.18 -42.21 12.83
CA PRO A 332 -18.86 -43.24 11.85
C PRO A 332 -19.30 -42.93 10.41
N ALA A 333 -20.42 -42.23 10.23
CA ALA A 333 -20.89 -41.82 8.91
C ALA A 333 -19.91 -40.87 8.21
N VAL A 334 -19.26 -39.95 8.96
CA VAL A 334 -18.22 -39.05 8.43
C VAL A 334 -16.99 -39.84 7.99
N LEU A 335 -16.54 -40.82 8.79
CA LEU A 335 -15.41 -41.69 8.43
C LEU A 335 -15.72 -42.48 7.16
N THR A 336 -16.92 -43.06 7.08
CA THR A 336 -17.39 -43.82 5.91
C THR A 336 -17.48 -42.92 4.65
N ALA A 337 -17.96 -41.68 4.77
CA ALA A 337 -18.07 -40.75 3.67
C ALA A 337 -16.73 -40.44 2.99
N VAL A 338 -15.63 -40.49 3.74
CA VAL A 338 -14.26 -40.28 3.23
C VAL A 338 -13.52 -41.58 2.92
N GLY A 339 -14.20 -42.73 3.02
CA GLY A 339 -13.66 -44.05 2.67
C GLY A 339 -12.75 -44.66 3.75
N TYR A 340 -12.94 -44.30 5.03
CA TYR A 340 -12.31 -44.97 6.15
C TYR A 340 -13.24 -46.00 6.75
N ASP A 341 -12.63 -47.07 7.32
CA ASP A 341 -13.38 -48.09 8.04
C ASP A 341 -13.52 -47.67 9.53
N PRO A 342 -14.75 -47.39 10.02
CA PRO A 342 -14.97 -46.98 11.38
C PRO A 342 -14.69 -48.10 12.43
N ASP A 343 -14.58 -49.35 11.99
CA ASP A 343 -14.15 -50.46 12.88
C ASP A 343 -12.65 -50.49 13.07
N GLU A 344 -11.86 -49.95 12.13
CA GLU A 344 -10.40 -49.90 12.23
C GLU A 344 -9.89 -48.64 12.92
N VAL A 345 -10.55 -47.50 12.69
CA VAL A 345 -10.13 -46.19 13.19
C VAL A 345 -11.26 -45.45 13.88
N SER A 346 -10.88 -44.66 14.85
CA SER A 346 -11.79 -43.70 15.51
C SER A 346 -11.08 -42.34 15.61
N GLY A 347 -11.84 -41.31 15.87
CA GLY A 347 -11.24 -39.99 15.97
C GLY A 347 -12.05 -39.05 16.83
N PHE A 348 -11.48 -37.90 17.10
CA PHE A 348 -12.18 -36.78 17.68
C PHE A 348 -11.95 -35.52 16.89
N ALA A 349 -12.93 -34.62 16.97
CA ALA A 349 -12.82 -33.25 16.43
C ALA A 349 -13.27 -32.23 17.49
N PHE A 350 -12.79 -31.00 17.35
CA PHE A 350 -13.23 -29.86 18.14
C PHE A 350 -13.15 -28.59 17.33
N GLY A 351 -14.06 -27.63 17.57
CA GLY A 351 -14.09 -26.30 16.95
C GLY A 351 -14.23 -25.20 18.00
N LEU A 352 -13.39 -24.17 17.91
CA LEU A 352 -13.37 -23.01 18.81
C LEU A 352 -13.35 -21.70 18.02
N GLY A 353 -14.11 -20.69 18.48
CA GLY A 353 -14.07 -19.34 17.91
C GLY A 353 -12.82 -18.57 18.37
N VAL A 354 -12.01 -18.12 17.41
CA VAL A 354 -10.74 -17.39 17.69
C VAL A 354 -11.03 -16.06 18.37
N GLU A 355 -12.09 -15.35 17.94
CA GLU A 355 -12.49 -14.06 18.53
C GLU A 355 -12.86 -14.17 19.99
N ARG A 356 -13.54 -15.26 20.39
CA ARG A 356 -13.86 -15.52 21.80
C ARG A 356 -12.60 -15.68 22.63
N ILE A 357 -11.63 -16.43 22.13
CA ILE A 357 -10.34 -16.63 22.78
C ILE A 357 -9.58 -15.31 22.88
N ALA A 358 -9.49 -14.57 21.76
CA ALA A 358 -8.81 -13.27 21.69
C ALA A 358 -9.47 -12.23 22.61
N ALA A 359 -10.80 -12.13 22.56
CA ALA A 359 -11.55 -11.20 23.39
C ALA A 359 -11.28 -11.40 24.88
N ARG A 360 -11.19 -12.66 25.31
CA ARG A 360 -10.87 -13.00 26.70
C ARG A 360 -9.42 -12.67 27.06
N ARG A 361 -8.49 -13.04 26.20
CA ARG A 361 -7.06 -12.78 26.43
C ARG A 361 -6.74 -11.30 26.54
N TYR A 362 -7.35 -10.48 25.71
CA TYR A 362 -7.06 -9.06 25.60
C TYR A 362 -8.07 -8.14 26.32
N GLY A 363 -9.09 -8.70 26.97
CA GLY A 363 -10.10 -7.93 27.69
C GLY A 363 -11.03 -7.12 26.78
N VAL A 364 -11.26 -7.59 25.55
CA VAL A 364 -12.14 -6.94 24.58
C VAL A 364 -13.59 -7.36 24.84
N ALA A 365 -14.45 -6.37 25.04
CA ALA A 365 -15.86 -6.61 25.37
C ALA A 365 -16.77 -6.77 24.13
N ASP A 366 -16.36 -6.21 23.00
CA ASP A 366 -17.12 -6.18 21.75
C ASP A 366 -16.22 -6.69 20.61
N ILE A 367 -16.57 -7.86 20.03
CA ILE A 367 -15.75 -8.46 18.96
C ILE A 367 -15.68 -7.61 17.69
N ARG A 368 -16.64 -6.70 17.47
CA ARG A 368 -16.62 -5.78 16.33
C ARG A 368 -15.41 -4.85 16.32
N ASP A 369 -14.79 -4.61 17.50
CA ASP A 369 -13.60 -3.77 17.61
C ASP A 369 -12.39 -4.38 16.89
N PHE A 370 -12.33 -5.70 16.75
CA PHE A 370 -11.30 -6.37 15.93
C PHE A 370 -11.39 -6.01 14.44
N TYR A 371 -12.55 -5.58 13.95
CA TYR A 371 -12.84 -5.38 12.54
C TYR A 371 -13.03 -3.91 12.13
N ARG A 372 -13.17 -3.00 13.11
CA ARG A 372 -13.40 -1.56 12.84
C ARG A 372 -12.18 -0.82 12.31
N ASN A 373 -11.01 -1.44 12.35
CA ASN A 373 -9.73 -0.84 11.94
C ASN A 373 -9.42 0.50 12.65
N ASP A 374 -9.83 0.64 13.91
CA ASP A 374 -9.53 1.82 14.73
C ASP A 374 -8.08 1.74 15.23
N VAL A 375 -7.26 2.69 14.78
CA VAL A 375 -5.83 2.75 15.15
C VAL A 375 -5.63 2.87 16.66
N ARG A 376 -6.55 3.51 17.40
CA ARG A 376 -6.49 3.64 18.86
C ARG A 376 -6.68 2.29 19.55
N PHE A 377 -7.52 1.43 18.97
CA PHE A 377 -7.70 0.05 19.42
C PHE A 377 -6.46 -0.79 19.07
N LEU A 378 -6.04 -0.76 17.82
CA LEU A 378 -4.95 -1.62 17.31
C LEU A 378 -3.58 -1.33 17.96
N ARG A 379 -3.36 -0.11 18.44
CA ARG A 379 -2.10 0.26 19.12
C ARG A 379 -1.97 -0.28 20.54
N GLN A 380 -2.98 -0.92 21.07
CA GLN A 380 -2.98 -1.46 22.44
C GLN A 380 -2.33 -2.85 22.55
N PHE A 381 -2.03 -3.49 21.42
CA PHE A 381 -1.60 -4.89 21.34
C PHE A 381 -0.20 -5.08 20.79
#